data_1fe685f2a46ce53e770b421d3624b285
#
_entry.id   1fe685f2a46ce53e770b421d3624b285
#
_cell.length_a   1.000
_cell.length_b   1.000
_cell.length_c   1.000
_cell.angle_alpha   90.00
_cell.angle_beta   90.00
_cell.angle_gamma   90.00
#
_symmetry.space_group_name_H-M   'P 1'
#
loop_
_entity.id
_entity.type
_entity.pdbx_description
1 polymer ?
#
loop_
_entity_poly.entity_id
_entity_poly.type
_entity_poly.pdbx_seq_one_letter_code
_entity_poly.pdbx_strand_id
1 'polypeptide(L)'
;MREIAEMVAGIRLDEVEHRMQTKPEVYTSYTDAIEAERIITQALLEKYGLDKVELDQLVSAVNASGAALAIEMYIAGFLDGGHVAIAFHKREMPG
;
A
#
# COMPACT_ATOMS: atom_id res chain seq x y z
N MET A 1 15.63 -4.72 -14.26
CA MET A 1 14.16 -4.77 -14.27
C MET A 1 13.55 -4.41 -12.90
N ARG A 2 14.10 -4.94 -11.81
CA ARG A 2 13.59 -4.62 -10.46
C ARG A 2 13.63 -3.13 -10.13
N GLU A 3 14.70 -2.42 -10.49
CA GLU A 3 14.81 -0.98 -10.19
C GLU A 3 13.72 -0.17 -10.87
N ILE A 4 13.37 -0.53 -12.11
CA ILE A 4 12.27 0.11 -12.84
C ILE A 4 10.95 -0.21 -12.15
N ALA A 5 10.74 -1.45 -11.75
CA ALA A 5 9.53 -1.88 -11.04
C ALA A 5 9.39 -1.14 -9.70
N GLU A 6 10.48 -0.94 -8.96
CA GLU A 6 10.48 -0.19 -7.69
C GLU A 6 10.08 1.27 -7.92
N MET A 7 10.65 1.91 -8.94
CA MET A 7 10.32 3.30 -9.26
C MET A 7 8.84 3.46 -9.64
N VAL A 8 8.34 2.57 -10.50
CA VAL A 8 6.93 2.59 -10.92
C VAL A 8 6.02 2.30 -9.73
N ALA A 9 6.39 1.34 -8.87
CA ALA A 9 5.61 1.01 -7.67
C ALA A 9 5.46 2.22 -6.74
N GLY A 10 6.55 2.98 -6.52
CA GLY A 10 6.49 4.19 -5.69
C GLY A 10 5.54 5.23 -6.24
N ILE A 11 5.60 5.48 -7.55
CA ILE A 11 4.70 6.44 -8.23
C ILE A 11 3.25 5.97 -8.14
N ARG A 12 2.99 4.69 -8.40
CA ARG A 12 1.64 4.13 -8.36
C ARG A 12 1.06 4.11 -6.95
N LEU A 13 1.89 3.84 -5.94
CA LEU A 13 1.44 3.86 -4.55
C LEU A 13 0.92 5.25 -4.19
N ASP A 14 1.67 6.30 -4.51
CA ASP A 14 1.25 7.68 -4.24
C ASP A 14 -0.05 8.05 -4.95
N GLU A 15 -0.19 7.65 -6.21
CA GLU A 15 -1.41 7.90 -7.00
C GLU A 15 -2.63 7.19 -6.39
N VAL A 16 -2.47 5.93 -6.00
CA VAL A 16 -3.55 5.13 -5.41
C VAL A 16 -3.94 5.69 -4.05
N GLU A 17 -2.96 6.04 -3.20
CA GLU A 17 -3.24 6.67 -1.91
C GLU A 17 -4.02 7.96 -2.07
N HIS A 18 -3.61 8.81 -3.00
CA HIS A 18 -4.32 10.06 -3.28
C HIS A 18 -5.75 9.79 -3.70
N ARG A 19 -5.96 8.80 -4.57
CA ARG A 19 -7.29 8.41 -5.04
C ARG A 19 -8.16 7.89 -3.90
N MET A 20 -7.60 7.09 -3.02
CA MET A 20 -8.32 6.56 -1.84
C MET A 20 -8.75 7.67 -0.90
N GLN A 21 -7.89 8.67 -0.70
CA GLN A 21 -8.19 9.81 0.17
C GLN A 21 -9.24 10.75 -0.42
N THR A 22 -9.27 10.90 -1.74
CA THR A 22 -10.19 11.83 -2.42
C THR A 22 -11.55 11.21 -2.75
N LYS A 23 -11.67 9.88 -2.71
CA LYS A 23 -12.91 9.17 -3.04
C LYS A 23 -13.26 8.14 -1.96
N PRO A 24 -13.53 8.58 -0.72
CA PRO A 24 -13.82 7.66 0.40
C PRO A 24 -15.04 6.78 0.15
N GLU A 25 -16.00 7.25 -0.62
CA GLU A 25 -17.22 6.51 -0.94
C GLU A 25 -16.97 5.28 -1.83
N VAL A 26 -15.85 5.28 -2.56
CA VAL A 26 -15.45 4.16 -3.44
C VAL A 26 -14.56 3.19 -2.67
N TYR A 27 -13.66 3.72 -1.83
CA TYR A 27 -12.66 2.94 -1.10
C TYR A 27 -13.08 2.76 0.37
N THR A 28 -14.23 2.14 0.59
CA THR A 28 -14.84 2.01 1.92
C THR A 28 -13.97 1.25 2.91
N SER A 29 -13.30 0.18 2.48
CA SER A 29 -12.41 -0.61 3.35
C SER A 29 -11.25 0.23 3.88
N TYR A 30 -10.67 1.07 3.05
CA TYR A 30 -9.60 2.00 3.46
C TYR A 30 -10.13 3.04 4.45
N THR A 31 -11.29 3.62 4.14
CA THR A 31 -11.94 4.63 4.99
C THR A 31 -12.29 4.04 6.36
N ASP A 32 -12.82 2.83 6.40
CA ASP A 32 -13.15 2.12 7.64
C ASP A 32 -11.90 1.83 8.47
N ALA A 33 -10.80 1.45 7.83
CA ALA A 33 -9.54 1.19 8.50
C ALA A 33 -8.96 2.46 9.14
N ILE A 34 -9.02 3.59 8.46
CA ILE A 34 -8.57 4.88 8.98
C ILE A 34 -9.42 5.30 10.19
N GLU A 35 -10.74 5.12 10.12
CA GLU A 35 -11.63 5.44 11.23
C GLU A 35 -11.38 4.53 12.43
N ALA A 36 -11.18 3.24 12.22
CA ALA A 36 -10.84 2.30 13.28
C ALA A 36 -9.50 2.66 13.94
N GLU A 37 -8.50 3.03 13.18
CA GLU A 37 -7.22 3.51 13.70
C GLU A 37 -7.40 4.75 14.58
N ARG A 38 -8.20 5.71 14.13
CA ARG A 38 -8.49 6.92 14.90
C ARG A 38 -9.13 6.60 16.25
N ILE A 39 -10.12 5.73 16.27
CA ILE A 39 -10.83 5.32 17.48
C ILE A 39 -9.89 4.63 18.46
N ILE A 40 -9.08 3.69 17.97
CA ILE A 40 -8.15 2.93 18.80
C ILE A 40 -7.06 3.84 19.37
N THR A 41 -6.46 4.71 18.56
CA THR A 41 -5.44 5.65 19.01
C THR A 41 -5.97 6.57 20.10
N GLN A 42 -7.16 7.10 19.91
CA GLN A 42 -7.77 7.99 20.91
C GLN A 42 -8.06 7.26 22.21
N ALA A 43 -8.55 6.02 22.13
CA ALA A 43 -8.80 5.20 23.31
C ALA A 43 -7.51 4.90 24.08
N LEU A 44 -6.41 4.63 23.39
CA LEU A 44 -5.11 4.39 24.02
C LEU A 44 -4.58 5.63 24.73
N LEU A 45 -4.71 6.80 24.12
CA LEU A 45 -4.31 8.05 24.74
C LEU A 45 -5.12 8.35 26.01
N GLU A 46 -6.44 8.18 25.95
CA GLU A 46 -7.33 8.53 27.06
C GLU A 46 -7.31 7.52 28.20
N LYS A 47 -7.31 6.22 27.87
CA LYS A 47 -7.43 5.16 28.90
C LYS A 47 -6.11 4.79 29.53
N TYR A 48 -5.03 4.82 28.77
CA TYR A 48 -3.74 4.30 29.23
C TYR A 48 -2.69 5.40 29.41
N GLY A 49 -3.02 6.62 29.08
CA GLY A 49 -2.11 7.75 29.24
C GLY A 49 -0.83 7.65 28.44
N LEU A 50 -0.89 7.02 27.25
CA LEU A 50 0.26 6.87 26.40
C LEU A 50 0.74 8.22 25.87
N ASP A 51 2.05 8.39 25.71
CA ASP A 51 2.63 9.55 25.10
C ASP A 51 2.22 9.61 23.61
N LYS A 52 1.68 10.78 23.22
CA LYS A 52 1.24 11.00 21.85
C LYS A 52 2.38 10.82 20.84
N VAL A 53 3.60 11.26 21.18
CA VAL A 53 4.76 11.15 20.31
C VAL A 53 5.14 9.67 20.08
N GLU A 54 5.16 8.87 21.13
CA GLU A 54 5.44 7.44 21.03
C GLU A 54 4.37 6.72 20.22
N LEU A 55 3.10 7.08 20.44
CA LEU A 55 1.99 6.50 19.70
C LEU A 55 2.06 6.85 18.21
N ASP A 56 2.35 8.12 17.88
CA ASP A 56 2.53 8.56 16.50
C ASP A 56 3.68 7.83 15.82
N GLN A 57 4.78 7.57 16.54
CA GLN A 57 5.90 6.80 16.04
C GLN A 57 5.50 5.34 15.73
N LEU A 58 4.72 4.73 16.61
CA LEU A 58 4.22 3.37 16.39
C LEU A 58 3.32 3.30 15.17
N VAL A 59 2.37 4.22 15.05
CA VAL A 59 1.45 4.29 13.91
C VAL A 59 2.24 4.50 12.61
N SER A 60 3.22 5.39 12.62
CA SER A 60 4.08 5.64 11.46
C SER A 60 4.86 4.39 11.06
N ALA A 61 5.38 3.63 12.03
CA ALA A 61 6.10 2.39 11.76
C ALA A 61 5.20 1.33 11.13
N VAL A 62 3.99 1.17 11.64
CA VAL A 62 3.00 0.24 11.09
C VAL A 62 2.62 0.63 9.67
N ASN A 63 2.39 1.91 9.42
CA ASN A 63 2.05 2.42 8.10
C ASN A 63 3.20 2.24 7.10
N ALA A 64 4.44 2.46 7.53
CA ALA A 64 5.62 2.24 6.71
C ALA A 64 5.77 0.76 6.33
N SER A 65 5.51 -0.14 7.26
CA SER A 65 5.52 -1.58 6.99
C SER A 65 4.47 -1.98 5.96
N GLY A 66 3.25 -1.42 6.08
CA GLY A 66 2.18 -1.65 5.11
C GLY A 66 2.53 -1.13 3.73
N ALA A 67 3.12 0.05 3.64
CA ALA A 67 3.57 0.64 2.38
C ALA A 67 4.67 -0.20 1.73
N ALA A 68 5.63 -0.69 2.51
CA ALA A 68 6.70 -1.56 2.01
C ALA A 68 6.13 -2.85 1.43
N LEU A 69 5.18 -3.47 2.13
CA LEU A 69 4.50 -4.68 1.63
C LEU A 69 3.76 -4.40 0.32
N ALA A 70 3.04 -3.29 0.25
CA ALA A 70 2.31 -2.90 -0.96
C ALA A 70 3.24 -2.73 -2.16
N ILE A 71 4.39 -2.10 -1.96
CA ILE A 71 5.40 -1.93 -3.00
C ILE A 71 5.93 -3.30 -3.47
N GLU A 72 6.25 -4.20 -2.53
CA GLU A 72 6.75 -5.53 -2.88
C GLU A 72 5.68 -6.34 -3.64
N MET A 73 4.43 -6.25 -3.24
CA MET A 73 3.33 -6.92 -3.95
C MET A 73 3.16 -6.37 -5.37
N TYR A 74 3.29 -5.06 -5.55
CA TYR A 74 3.24 -4.45 -6.87
C TYR A 74 4.39 -4.93 -7.76
N ILE A 75 5.60 -4.97 -7.21
CA ILE A 75 6.79 -5.44 -7.93
C ILE A 75 6.59 -6.90 -8.37
N ALA A 76 6.12 -7.76 -7.47
CA ALA A 76 5.83 -9.16 -7.79
C ALA A 76 4.81 -9.27 -8.92
N GLY A 77 3.71 -8.51 -8.85
CA GLY A 77 2.69 -8.49 -9.89
C GLY A 77 3.23 -7.97 -11.23
N PHE A 78 4.06 -6.94 -11.19
CA PHE A 78 4.70 -6.38 -12.39
C PHE A 78 5.59 -7.42 -13.08
N LEU A 79 6.42 -8.12 -12.29
CA LEU A 79 7.32 -9.15 -12.83
C LEU A 79 6.54 -10.35 -13.35
N ASP A 80 5.53 -10.80 -12.60
CA ASP A 80 4.67 -11.91 -13.01
C ASP A 80 3.91 -11.57 -14.29
N GLY A 81 3.37 -10.37 -14.37
CA GLY A 81 2.70 -9.86 -15.56
C GLY A 81 3.62 -9.82 -16.78
N GLY A 82 4.87 -9.41 -16.57
CA GLY A 82 5.89 -9.41 -17.61
C GLY A 82 6.20 -10.81 -18.12
N HIS A 83 6.34 -11.76 -17.20
CA HIS A 83 6.57 -13.16 -17.56
C HIS A 83 5.41 -13.76 -18.35
N VAL A 84 4.18 -13.47 -17.96
CA VAL A 84 2.98 -13.90 -18.65
C VAL A 84 2.92 -13.31 -20.06
N ALA A 85 3.21 -12.02 -20.20
CA ALA A 85 3.21 -11.34 -21.49
C ALA A 85 4.24 -11.93 -22.44
N ILE A 86 5.45 -12.21 -21.94
CA ILE A 86 6.51 -12.85 -22.74
C ILE A 86 6.08 -14.25 -23.17
N ALA A 87 5.53 -15.04 -22.25
CA ALA A 87 5.05 -16.39 -22.55
C ALA A 87 3.94 -16.37 -23.60
N PHE A 88 3.01 -15.43 -23.48
CA PHE A 88 1.92 -15.25 -24.43
C PHE A 88 2.43 -14.86 -25.82
N HIS A 89 3.38 -13.93 -25.87
CA HIS A 89 4.01 -13.48 -27.12
C HIS A 89 4.72 -14.62 -27.83
N LYS A 90 5.49 -15.43 -27.08
CA LYS A 90 6.17 -16.63 -27.65
C LYS A 90 5.19 -17.63 -28.19
N ARG A 91 4.01 -17.75 -27.61
CA ARG A 91 2.97 -18.68 -28.03
C ARG A 91 2.33 -18.26 -29.35
N GLU A 92 2.23 -16.97 -29.61
CA GLU A 92 1.65 -16.44 -30.84
C GLU A 92 2.62 -16.42 -32.01
N MET A 93 3.92 -16.50 -31.74
CA MET A 93 4.92 -16.50 -32.78
C MET A 93 5.09 -17.90 -33.34
N PRO A 94 4.82 -18.13 -34.65
CA PRO A 94 5.03 -19.43 -35.27
C PRO A 94 6.52 -19.72 -35.36
N GLY A 95 6.88 -20.90 -34.98
CA GLY A 95 8.23 -21.39 -35.06
C GLY A 95 8.95 -21.46 -33.75
#